data_6d9888d549ab0efb5dba9ed2679f77bf
#
_entry.id   6d9888d549ab0efb5dba9ed2679f77bf
#
_cell.length_a   1.000
_cell.length_b   1.000
_cell.length_c   1.000
_cell.angle_alpha   90.00
_cell.angle_beta   90.00
_cell.angle_gamma   90.00
#
_symmetry.space_group_name_H-M   'P 1'
#
loop_
_entity.id
_entity.type
_entity.pdbx_description
1 polymer ?
#
loop_
_entity_poly.entity_id
_entity_poly.type
_entity_poly.pdbx_seq_one_letter_code
_entity_poly.pdbx_strand_id
1 'polypeptide(L)' 'MKDKYVGIAKVGEKGQIVIPKEAREMFDIKPGDAVAVLCDKQKGMAIVKTEIFEEDERRSILWNG' A
#
# COMPACT_ATOMS: atom_id res chain seq x y z
N MET A 1 -3.36 6.86 19.28
CA MET A 1 -3.45 6.36 17.89
C MET A 1 -2.11 6.43 17.20
N LYS A 2 -1.78 5.40 16.45
CA LYS A 2 -0.49 5.35 15.78
C LYS A 2 -0.55 6.01 14.42
N ASP A 3 0.39 6.89 14.16
CA ASP A 3 0.54 7.49 12.84
C ASP A 3 1.50 6.72 11.96
N LYS A 4 2.29 5.86 12.56
CA LYS A 4 3.32 5.12 11.83
C LYS A 4 3.33 3.67 12.26
N TYR A 5 3.68 2.82 11.32
CA TYR A 5 3.74 1.39 11.60
C TYR A 5 4.78 0.74 10.72
N VAL A 6 5.58 -0.13 11.31
CA VAL A 6 6.52 -0.95 10.56
C VAL A 6 6.21 -2.40 10.88
N GLY A 7 5.96 -3.17 9.87
CA GLY A 7 5.69 -4.59 10.01
C GLY A 7 6.46 -5.38 8.99
N ILE A 8 6.48 -6.68 9.18
CA ILE A 8 7.17 -7.58 8.27
C ILE A 8 6.15 -8.59 7.77
N ALA A 9 6.13 -8.80 6.47
CA ALA A 9 5.28 -9.81 5.85
C ALA A 9 6.14 -10.74 5.04
N LYS A 10 5.84 -12.03 5.12
CA LYS A 10 6.55 -13.03 4.35
C LYS A 10 5.87 -13.21 3.00
N VAL A 11 6.67 -13.33 1.97
CA VAL A 11 6.14 -13.60 0.64
C VAL A 11 5.93 -15.09 0.49
N GLY A 12 4.70 -15.49 0.16
CA GLY A 12 4.38 -16.89 -0.06
C GLY A 12 4.87 -17.39 -1.40
N GLU A 13 4.63 -18.67 -1.65
CA GLU A 13 5.15 -19.32 -2.86
C GLU A 13 4.63 -18.70 -4.14
N LYS A 14 3.43 -18.14 -4.08
CA LYS A 14 2.82 -17.55 -5.26
C LYS A 14 3.01 -16.04 -5.32
N GLY A 15 3.91 -15.51 -4.51
CA GLY A 15 4.15 -14.07 -4.49
C GLY A 15 3.16 -13.31 -3.65
N GLN A 16 2.41 -13.98 -2.81
CA GLN A 16 1.37 -13.36 -2.00
C GLN A 16 1.90 -12.95 -0.65
N ILE A 17 1.36 -11.87 -0.11
CA ILE A 17 1.63 -11.47 1.26
C ILE A 17 0.30 -11.20 1.96
N VAL A 18 0.34 -11.27 3.29
CA VAL A 18 -0.79 -10.84 4.09
C VAL A 18 -0.46 -9.44 4.59
N ILE A 19 -1.32 -8.50 4.28
CA ILE A 19 -1.15 -7.14 4.79
C ILE A 19 -1.38 -7.18 6.30
N PRO A 20 -0.43 -6.71 7.10
CA PRO A 20 -0.58 -6.78 8.56
C PRO A 20 -1.84 -6.07 9.02
N LYS A 21 -2.42 -6.59 10.09
CA LYS A 21 -3.68 -6.07 10.59
C LYS A 21 -3.61 -4.58 10.91
N GLU A 22 -2.52 -4.16 11.54
CA GLU A 22 -2.39 -2.76 11.89
C GLU A 22 -2.36 -1.86 10.66
N ALA A 23 -1.69 -2.32 9.60
CA ALA A 23 -1.66 -1.54 8.36
C ALA A 23 -3.04 -1.47 7.73
N ARG A 24 -3.78 -2.59 7.78
CA ARG A 24 -5.14 -2.59 7.24
C ARG A 24 -6.05 -1.61 7.98
N GLU A 25 -5.87 -1.55 9.29
CA GLU A 25 -6.69 -0.66 10.10
C GLU A 25 -6.33 0.80 9.89
N MET A 26 -5.05 1.09 9.72
CA MET A 26 -4.61 2.46 9.48
C MET A 26 -5.23 3.03 8.22
N PHE A 27 -5.39 2.22 7.20
CA PHE A 27 -5.87 2.69 5.91
C PHE A 27 -7.26 2.17 5.57
N ASP A 28 -7.91 1.53 6.54
CA ASP A 28 -9.28 1.04 6.35
C ASP A 28 -9.38 0.12 5.13
N ILE A 29 -8.46 -0.83 5.04
CA ILE A 29 -8.43 -1.80 3.96
C ILE A 29 -9.24 -3.02 4.37
N LYS A 30 -10.23 -3.37 3.58
CA LYS A 30 -11.16 -4.45 3.90
C LYS A 30 -11.14 -5.50 2.81
N PRO A 31 -11.58 -6.72 3.14
CA PRO A 31 -11.66 -7.76 2.12
C PRO A 31 -12.47 -7.29 0.92
N GLY A 32 -11.95 -7.56 -0.25
CA GLY A 32 -12.60 -7.13 -1.48
C GLY A 32 -12.13 -5.78 -1.99
N ASP A 33 -11.45 -5.01 -1.15
CA ASP A 33 -10.92 -3.73 -1.60
C ASP A 33 -9.80 -3.95 -2.60
N ALA A 34 -9.67 -3.03 -3.53
CA ALA A 34 -8.55 -3.04 -4.45
C ALA A 34 -7.49 -2.06 -3.99
N VAL A 35 -6.24 -2.44 -4.19
CA VAL A 35 -5.13 -1.57 -3.88
C VAL A 35 -4.23 -1.47 -5.10
N ALA A 36 -3.57 -0.34 -5.23
CA ALA A 36 -2.59 -0.13 -6.29
C ALA A 36 -1.20 -0.41 -5.73
N VAL A 37 -0.40 -1.09 -6.52
CA VAL A 37 0.97 -1.40 -6.14
C VAL A 37 1.88 -0.56 -7.02
N LEU A 38 2.63 0.32 -6.40
CA LEU A 38 3.51 1.25 -7.09
C LEU A 38 4.94 0.73 -6.94
N CYS A 39 5.63 0.59 -8.06
CA CYS A 39 6.99 0.03 -8.03
C CYS A 39 7.96 0.96 -8.72
N ASP A 40 9.09 1.17 -8.08
CA ASP A 40 10.17 1.96 -8.65
C ASP A 40 11.46 1.29 -8.20
N LYS A 41 12.32 0.99 -9.16
CA LYS A 41 13.53 0.23 -8.84
C LYS A 41 14.41 0.91 -7.82
N GLN A 42 14.41 2.23 -7.83
CA GLN A 42 15.24 2.99 -6.90
C GLN A 42 14.54 3.31 -5.60
N LYS A 43 13.24 3.57 -5.69
CA LYS A 43 12.49 4.00 -4.52
C LYS A 43 11.85 2.87 -3.74
N GLY A 44 11.60 1.76 -4.42
CA GLY A 44 10.97 0.63 -3.77
C GLY A 44 9.53 0.45 -4.20
N MET A 45 8.76 -0.13 -3.32
CA MET A 45 7.40 -0.53 -3.62
C MET A 45 6.46 0.03 -2.56
N ALA A 46 5.31 0.50 -3.00
CA ALA A 46 4.29 1.02 -2.09
C ALA A 46 2.93 0.45 -2.47
N ILE A 47 2.07 0.32 -1.47
CA ILE A 47 0.71 -0.15 -1.67
C ILE A 47 -0.21 0.94 -1.17
N VAL A 48 -1.13 1.38 -2.02
CA VAL A 48 -2.06 2.45 -1.66
C VAL A 48 -3.46 2.06 -2.08
N LYS A 49 -4.46 2.65 -1.44
CA LYS A 49 -5.83 2.41 -1.85
C LYS A 49 -6.09 3.06 -3.20
N THR A 50 -6.89 2.37 -4.01
CA THR A 50 -7.12 2.85 -5.38
C THR A 50 -7.83 4.19 -5.42
N GLU A 51 -8.63 4.49 -4.41
CA GLU A 51 -9.34 5.77 -4.43
C GLU A 51 -8.39 6.96 -4.37
N ILE A 52 -7.23 6.79 -3.75
CA ILE A 52 -6.21 7.83 -3.75
C ILE A 52 -5.64 7.98 -5.15
N PHE A 53 -5.45 6.85 -5.81
CA PHE A 53 -4.81 6.81 -7.12
C PHE A 53 -5.71 7.34 -8.24
N GLU A 54 -7.00 7.46 -7.97
CA GLU A 54 -7.94 7.97 -8.97
C GLU A 54 -7.84 9.48 -9.16
N GLU A 55 -7.21 10.17 -8.22
CA GLU A 55 -7.03 11.61 -8.33
C GLU A 55 -5.63 11.92 -8.83
N ASP A 56 -5.55 12.57 -9.99
CA ASP A 56 -4.26 12.82 -10.62
C ASP A 56 -3.32 13.60 -9.73
N GLU A 57 -3.85 14.58 -9.04
CA GLU A 57 -3.04 15.41 -8.16
C GLU A 57 -2.41 14.60 -7.06
N ARG A 58 -3.17 13.67 -6.51
CA ARG A 58 -2.67 12.85 -5.44
C ARG A 58 -1.64 11.85 -5.94
N ARG A 59 -1.80 11.39 -7.18
CA ARG A 59 -0.79 10.53 -7.76
C ARG A 59 0.55 11.21 -7.85
N SER A 60 0.52 12.46 -8.27
CA SER A 60 1.72 13.25 -8.37
C SER A 60 2.44 13.38 -7.04
N ILE A 61 1.67 13.62 -5.99
CA ILE A 61 2.22 13.77 -4.65
C ILE A 61 2.81 12.47 -4.15
N LEU A 62 2.07 11.37 -4.34
CA LEU A 62 2.50 10.07 -3.84
C LEU A 62 3.69 9.52 -4.59
N TRP A 63 3.75 9.77 -5.87
CA TRP A 63 4.73 9.10 -6.72
C TRP A 63 5.45 10.10 -7.60
N ASN A 64 6.01 11.05 -6.94
CA ASN A 64 6.72 12.11 -7.63
C ASN A 64 8.07 11.60 -8.08
N GLY A 65 8.14 11.27 -9.33
CA GLY A 65 9.34 10.68 -9.88
C GLY A 65 10.38 11.62 -10.34
#